data_88f58a396ee4390ff83f7a0e0dc7369f
#
_entry.id   88f58a396ee4390ff83f7a0e0dc7369f
#
_cell.length_a   1.000
_cell.length_b   1.000
_cell.length_c   1.000
_cell.angle_alpha   90.00
_cell.angle_beta   90.00
_cell.angle_gamma   90.00
#
_symmetry.space_group_name_H-M   'P 1'
#
loop_
_entity.id
_entity.type
_entity.pdbx_description
1 polymer ?
#
loop_
_entity_poly.entity_id
_entity_poly.type
_entity_poly.pdbx_seq_one_letter_code
_entity_poly.pdbx_strand_id
1 'polypeptide(L)'
;MTEQLTEQQIIKKINQRHCFTATVVGGAFTLKIDKYLPAMSAAIHDGGNFRAELEDNCLLEKKDRYYEEDPFTGSFIAKQAITLIAHDSRYEYDLNRDTDECVYETAWGKEIWKSPLSEEMIAKSKAKHAQFYRIVAAVVEALVEDFGQCVVYDNHSYNFKRHERKDLPVINVGTTSVKGEQWRPIIDSWLSALQSMSVDGIEVTAAENDIFYGKGRLAGFCHSRYDNVLVLATEAKKVFMDELTGQADAVVLPSLQQVYNDTVAEHTQWYINNYHNN
;
A
#
# COMPACT_ATOMS: atom_id res chain seq x y z
N MET A 1 3.72 -22.11 -5.94
CA MET A 1 3.66 -22.27 -4.46
C MET A 1 4.40 -21.08 -3.84
N THR A 2 3.82 -20.44 -2.85
CA THR A 2 4.47 -19.36 -2.10
C THR A 2 5.55 -19.94 -1.20
N GLU A 3 6.79 -19.47 -1.34
CA GLU A 3 7.92 -19.90 -0.52
C GLU A 3 7.91 -19.15 0.82
N GLN A 4 8.44 -19.77 1.89
CA GLN A 4 8.78 -19.08 3.14
C GLN A 4 10.27 -18.74 3.11
N LEU A 5 10.62 -17.46 3.08
CA LEU A 5 12.01 -17.00 2.95
C LEU A 5 12.39 -16.00 4.05
N THR A 6 13.63 -16.04 4.48
CA THR A 6 14.18 -14.96 5.31
C THR A 6 14.35 -13.69 4.49
N GLU A 7 14.43 -12.54 5.16
CA GLU A 7 14.74 -11.25 4.52
C GLU A 7 15.98 -11.33 3.63
N GLN A 8 17.06 -11.92 4.13
CA GLN A 8 18.32 -12.05 3.40
C GLN A 8 18.18 -12.90 2.13
N GLN A 9 17.37 -13.97 2.19
CA GLN A 9 17.08 -14.79 1.01
C GLN A 9 16.23 -14.03 -0.02
N ILE A 10 15.25 -13.24 0.43
CA ILE A 10 14.44 -12.37 -0.44
C ILE A 10 15.35 -11.34 -1.13
N ILE A 11 16.15 -10.59 -0.38
CA ILE A 11 17.09 -9.59 -0.94
C ILE A 11 18.07 -10.24 -1.92
N LYS A 12 18.62 -11.43 -1.59
CA LYS A 12 19.49 -12.15 -2.50
C LYS A 12 18.79 -12.49 -3.83
N LYS A 13 17.54 -12.97 -3.79
CA LYS A 13 16.75 -13.27 -5.00
C LYS A 13 16.50 -12.00 -5.83
N ILE A 14 16.17 -10.87 -5.17
CA ILE A 14 15.98 -9.57 -5.84
C ILE A 14 17.28 -9.15 -6.56
N ASN A 15 18.41 -9.17 -5.86
CA ASN A 15 19.72 -8.79 -6.43
C ASN A 15 20.14 -9.68 -7.61
N GLN A 16 19.70 -10.92 -7.64
CA GLN A 16 19.90 -11.87 -8.73
C GLN A 16 18.83 -11.80 -9.82
N ARG A 17 17.86 -10.90 -9.71
CA ARG A 17 16.71 -10.73 -10.64
C ARG A 17 15.90 -12.02 -10.84
N HIS A 18 15.80 -12.85 -9.80
CA HIS A 18 14.93 -14.02 -9.84
C HIS A 18 13.46 -13.62 -9.78
N CYS A 19 12.62 -14.31 -10.55
CA CYS A 19 11.17 -14.27 -10.36
C CYS A 19 10.78 -15.26 -9.27
N PHE A 20 9.95 -14.83 -8.31
CA PHE A 20 9.51 -15.66 -7.18
C PHE A 20 8.27 -15.06 -6.51
N THR A 21 7.61 -15.89 -5.71
CA THR A 21 6.60 -15.43 -4.74
C THR A 21 6.98 -15.98 -3.37
N ALA A 22 7.22 -15.10 -2.42
CA ALA A 22 7.63 -15.47 -1.08
C ALA A 22 6.92 -14.66 0.00
N THR A 23 6.46 -15.35 1.05
CA THR A 23 6.11 -14.73 2.32
C THR A 23 7.35 -14.71 3.20
N VAL A 24 7.65 -13.58 3.83
CA VAL A 24 8.76 -13.50 4.77
C VAL A 24 8.52 -14.43 5.96
N VAL A 25 9.58 -15.03 6.49
CA VAL A 25 9.50 -15.82 7.73
C VAL A 25 8.88 -14.96 8.83
N GLY A 26 7.85 -15.46 9.50
CA GLY A 26 7.03 -14.71 10.45
C GLY A 26 5.74 -14.15 9.85
N GLY A 27 5.53 -14.26 8.53
CA GLY A 27 4.26 -14.00 7.87
C GLY A 27 3.87 -12.54 7.66
N ALA A 28 4.76 -11.58 7.94
CA ALA A 28 4.45 -10.17 7.98
C ALA A 28 4.01 -9.57 6.63
N PHE A 29 4.56 -10.07 5.53
CA PHE A 29 4.21 -9.62 4.17
C PHE A 29 4.56 -10.69 3.13
N THR A 30 3.98 -10.56 1.93
CA THR A 30 4.33 -11.35 0.74
C THR A 30 4.85 -10.42 -0.35
N LEU A 31 6.00 -10.78 -0.91
CA LEU A 31 6.55 -10.21 -2.14
C LEU A 31 6.36 -11.19 -3.29
N LYS A 32 5.76 -10.72 -4.38
CA LYS A 32 5.68 -11.42 -5.66
C LYS A 32 6.44 -10.64 -6.72
N ILE A 33 7.28 -11.31 -7.47
CA ILE A 33 7.96 -10.80 -8.66
C ILE A 33 7.79 -11.83 -9.77
N ASP A 34 6.86 -11.58 -10.69
CA ASP A 34 6.64 -12.42 -11.87
C ASP A 34 7.53 -11.98 -13.04
N LYS A 35 7.82 -10.68 -13.10
CA LYS A 35 8.66 -10.04 -14.12
C LYS A 35 9.18 -8.71 -13.58
N TYR A 36 10.45 -8.38 -13.88
CA TYR A 36 10.98 -7.05 -13.62
C TYR A 36 10.47 -6.06 -14.64
N LEU A 37 9.80 -5.04 -14.19
CA LEU A 37 9.24 -3.90 -14.94
C LEU A 37 9.54 -2.62 -14.13
N PRO A 38 9.58 -1.43 -14.75
CA PRO A 38 9.84 -0.19 -14.03
C PRO A 38 8.65 0.27 -13.16
N ALA A 39 7.96 -0.68 -12.55
CA ALA A 39 6.81 -0.42 -11.68
C ALA A 39 6.64 -1.52 -10.63
N MET A 40 6.22 -1.15 -9.43
CA MET A 40 5.74 -2.07 -8.40
C MET A 40 4.45 -1.54 -7.77
N SER A 41 3.66 -2.44 -7.18
CA SER A 41 2.45 -2.08 -6.43
C SER A 41 2.55 -2.57 -4.99
N ALA A 42 2.13 -1.73 -4.05
CA ALA A 42 2.13 -2.05 -2.63
C ALA A 42 0.73 -1.87 -2.00
N ALA A 43 0.36 -2.75 -1.07
CA ALA A 43 -0.80 -2.62 -0.20
C ALA A 43 -0.32 -2.82 1.24
N ILE A 44 -0.03 -1.71 1.91
CA ILE A 44 0.69 -1.73 3.19
C ILE A 44 -0.23 -1.85 4.41
N HIS A 45 -1.55 -1.76 4.22
CA HIS A 45 -2.54 -1.87 5.29
C HIS A 45 -3.64 -2.91 5.02
N ASP A 46 -3.44 -3.80 4.03
CA ASP A 46 -4.42 -4.85 3.68
C ASP A 46 -4.62 -5.87 4.81
N GLY A 47 -3.59 -6.07 5.64
CA GLY A 47 -3.53 -7.11 6.64
C GLY A 47 -4.15 -6.78 7.98
N GLY A 48 -4.58 -7.84 8.68
CA GLY A 48 -5.15 -7.77 10.02
C GLY A 48 -4.52 -8.78 10.99
N ASN A 49 -3.35 -9.39 10.65
CA ASN A 49 -2.64 -10.26 11.60
C ASN A 49 -2.15 -9.45 12.79
N PHE A 50 -2.30 -10.05 13.96
CA PHE A 50 -1.94 -9.39 15.21
C PHE A 50 -1.32 -10.40 16.16
N ARG A 51 -0.14 -10.11 16.71
CA ARG A 51 0.56 -11.04 17.60
C ARG A 51 -0.27 -11.31 18.86
N ALA A 52 -0.33 -12.56 19.28
CA ALA A 52 -1.12 -12.99 20.45
C ALA A 52 -0.77 -12.18 21.73
N GLU A 53 0.52 -11.89 21.94
CA GLU A 53 0.98 -11.10 23.09
C GLU A 53 0.46 -9.66 23.10
N LEU A 54 0.11 -9.11 21.94
CA LEU A 54 -0.50 -7.78 21.79
C LEU A 54 -2.03 -7.85 21.92
N GLU A 55 -2.65 -8.93 21.43
CA GLU A 55 -4.11 -9.14 21.48
C GLU A 55 -4.63 -9.05 22.92
N ASP A 56 -3.95 -9.72 23.86
CA ASP A 56 -4.32 -9.74 25.28
C ASP A 56 -4.24 -8.34 25.93
N ASN A 57 -3.34 -7.47 25.46
CA ASN A 57 -3.15 -6.12 25.98
C ASN A 57 -3.91 -5.05 25.16
N CYS A 58 -4.56 -5.41 24.08
CA CYS A 58 -5.29 -4.46 23.23
C CYS A 58 -6.65 -4.10 23.83
N LEU A 59 -6.99 -2.81 23.81
CA LEU A 59 -8.32 -2.29 24.18
C LEU A 59 -9.32 -2.38 23.03
N LEU A 60 -8.83 -2.44 21.79
CA LEU A 60 -9.66 -2.43 20.59
C LEU A 60 -10.10 -3.84 20.25
N GLU A 61 -11.37 -4.01 19.95
CA GLU A 61 -11.87 -5.25 19.37
C GLU A 61 -11.37 -5.39 17.91
N LYS A 62 -11.36 -6.62 17.38
CA LYS A 62 -10.94 -6.90 16.00
C LYS A 62 -11.71 -6.04 14.98
N LYS A 63 -13.02 -5.82 15.19
CA LYS A 63 -13.83 -4.98 14.30
C LYS A 63 -13.40 -3.51 14.29
N ASP A 64 -12.94 -2.98 15.46
CA ASP A 64 -12.46 -1.60 15.56
C ASP A 64 -11.13 -1.42 14.84
N ARG A 65 -10.25 -2.43 14.90
CA ARG A 65 -9.00 -2.45 14.13
C ARG A 65 -9.29 -2.55 12.64
N TYR A 66 -10.15 -3.50 12.24
CA TYR A 66 -10.55 -3.72 10.85
C TYR A 66 -11.17 -2.48 10.18
N TYR A 67 -11.85 -1.64 10.96
CA TYR A 67 -12.42 -0.38 10.46
C TYR A 67 -11.32 0.57 9.93
N GLU A 68 -10.16 0.63 10.59
CA GLU A 68 -9.04 1.50 10.17
C GLU A 68 -8.01 0.81 9.25
N GLU A 69 -8.07 -0.51 9.11
CA GLU A 69 -7.30 -1.24 8.11
C GLU A 69 -7.87 -1.01 6.71
N ASP A 70 -7.11 -1.34 5.68
CA ASP A 70 -7.48 -1.18 4.27
C ASP A 70 -7.76 -2.54 3.60
N PRO A 71 -8.76 -3.31 4.08
CA PRO A 71 -9.02 -4.64 3.58
C PRO A 71 -9.31 -4.62 2.08
N PHE A 72 -8.91 -5.70 1.39
CA PHE A 72 -9.04 -5.92 -0.05
C PHE A 72 -8.09 -5.12 -0.94
N THR A 73 -7.33 -4.14 -0.43
CA THR A 73 -6.39 -3.35 -1.25
C THR A 73 -5.31 -4.21 -1.89
N GLY A 74 -4.87 -5.29 -1.24
CA GLY A 74 -3.98 -6.29 -1.83
C GLY A 74 -4.60 -6.99 -3.05
N SER A 75 -5.91 -7.22 -3.03
CA SER A 75 -6.62 -7.85 -4.16
C SER A 75 -6.76 -6.92 -5.38
N PHE A 76 -6.77 -5.60 -5.17
CA PHE A 76 -6.81 -4.59 -6.24
C PHE A 76 -5.54 -4.59 -7.09
N ILE A 77 -4.44 -5.12 -6.56
CA ILE A 77 -3.13 -5.16 -7.22
C ILE A 77 -2.60 -6.58 -7.45
N ALA A 78 -3.35 -7.62 -7.08
CA ALA A 78 -2.88 -9.00 -7.07
C ALA A 78 -2.37 -9.52 -8.44
N LYS A 79 -2.85 -8.93 -9.55
CA LYS A 79 -2.46 -9.31 -10.92
C LYS A 79 -1.21 -8.56 -11.42
N GLN A 80 -0.67 -7.59 -10.68
CA GLN A 80 0.50 -6.83 -11.12
C GLN A 80 1.76 -7.71 -11.07
N ALA A 81 2.74 -7.38 -11.93
CA ALA A 81 3.98 -8.16 -12.05
C ALA A 81 4.85 -8.15 -10.78
N ILE A 82 4.86 -7.02 -10.06
CA ILE A 82 5.55 -6.88 -8.77
C ILE A 82 4.56 -6.38 -7.74
N THR A 83 4.31 -7.18 -6.70
CA THR A 83 3.41 -6.79 -5.60
C THR A 83 4.05 -7.02 -4.25
N LEU A 84 3.86 -6.07 -3.33
CA LEU A 84 4.26 -6.18 -1.93
C LEU A 84 3.03 -5.94 -1.05
N ILE A 85 2.53 -7.01 -0.43
CA ILE A 85 1.27 -6.99 0.34
C ILE A 85 1.59 -7.30 1.80
N ALA A 86 1.29 -6.35 2.70
CA ALA A 86 1.42 -6.54 4.13
C ALA A 86 0.26 -7.37 4.68
N HIS A 87 0.54 -8.22 5.67
CA HIS A 87 -0.43 -9.09 6.33
C HIS A 87 -0.66 -8.71 7.78
N ASP A 88 0.26 -8.00 8.41
CA ASP A 88 0.13 -7.55 9.78
C ASP A 88 -0.76 -6.31 9.86
N SER A 89 -1.51 -6.21 10.94
CA SER A 89 -2.34 -5.06 11.26
C SER A 89 -1.49 -3.82 11.49
N ARG A 90 -1.96 -2.68 11.01
CA ARG A 90 -1.35 -1.37 11.29
C ARG A 90 -1.31 -1.03 12.79
N TYR A 91 -2.08 -1.73 13.60
CA TYR A 91 -2.04 -1.59 15.06
C TYR A 91 -0.91 -2.36 15.72
N GLU A 92 -0.30 -3.32 15.02
CA GLU A 92 0.94 -3.94 15.49
C GLU A 92 2.14 -3.02 15.23
N TYR A 93 2.21 -2.45 14.03
CA TYR A 93 3.10 -1.38 13.60
C TYR A 93 2.56 -0.76 12.31
N ASP A 94 2.48 0.55 12.26
CA ASP A 94 1.95 1.24 11.08
C ASP A 94 3.07 1.51 10.07
N LEU A 95 2.99 0.82 8.92
CA LEU A 95 3.92 1.01 7.80
C LEU A 95 3.80 2.40 7.16
N ASN A 96 2.74 3.17 7.47
CA ASN A 96 2.55 4.52 6.97
C ASN A 96 3.05 5.60 7.94
N ARG A 97 3.82 5.22 8.96
CA ARG A 97 4.46 6.10 9.95
C ARG A 97 5.97 5.89 9.99
N ASP A 98 6.69 6.87 10.50
CA ASP A 98 8.11 6.71 10.77
C ASP A 98 8.36 5.65 11.85
N THR A 99 9.55 5.04 11.82
CA THR A 99 9.89 3.94 12.73
C THR A 99 9.70 4.28 14.21
N ASP A 100 9.89 5.55 14.58
CA ASP A 100 9.70 5.98 15.97
C ASP A 100 8.24 6.17 16.35
N GLU A 101 7.36 6.36 15.38
CA GLU A 101 5.91 6.59 15.53
C GLU A 101 5.06 5.40 15.09
N CYS A 102 5.66 4.31 14.58
CA CYS A 102 4.92 3.20 13.99
C CYS A 102 4.16 2.32 14.99
N VAL A 103 4.47 2.42 16.28
CA VAL A 103 3.76 1.72 17.36
C VAL A 103 2.93 2.73 18.14
N TYR A 104 1.62 2.68 17.97
CA TYR A 104 0.70 3.62 18.57
C TYR A 104 0.54 3.41 20.08
N GLU A 105 0.50 4.48 20.85
CA GLU A 105 -0.13 4.51 22.18
C GLU A 105 -1.60 4.90 22.06
N THR A 106 -1.87 5.90 21.22
CA THR A 106 -3.21 6.38 20.88
C THR A 106 -3.33 6.51 19.36
N ALA A 107 -4.47 6.17 18.81
CA ALA A 107 -4.77 6.38 17.39
C ALA A 107 -6.25 6.72 17.21
N TRP A 108 -6.55 7.67 16.33
CA TRP A 108 -7.91 8.15 16.04
C TRP A 108 -8.71 8.51 17.30
N GLY A 109 -8.04 9.10 18.32
CA GLY A 109 -8.65 9.51 19.58
C GLY A 109 -8.96 8.37 20.57
N LYS A 110 -8.47 7.15 20.30
CA LYS A 110 -8.64 5.97 21.17
C LYS A 110 -7.30 5.55 21.76
N GLU A 111 -7.28 5.16 23.02
CA GLU A 111 -6.18 4.42 23.62
C GLU A 111 -6.16 3.00 23.03
N ILE A 112 -4.96 2.49 22.72
CA ILE A 112 -4.80 1.19 22.08
C ILE A 112 -4.53 0.09 23.09
N TRP A 113 -3.81 0.38 24.18
CA TRP A 113 -3.30 -0.62 25.11
C TRP A 113 -3.91 -0.47 26.50
N LYS A 114 -4.21 -1.59 27.16
CA LYS A 114 -4.63 -1.66 28.57
C LYS A 114 -3.52 -1.22 29.50
N SER A 115 -2.28 -1.48 29.13
CA SER A 115 -1.06 -1.05 29.81
C SER A 115 0.04 -0.77 28.78
N PRO A 116 1.04 0.06 29.10
CA PRO A 116 2.15 0.34 28.19
C PRO A 116 2.81 -0.95 27.71
N LEU A 117 3.16 -0.98 26.44
CA LEU A 117 3.90 -2.10 25.86
C LEU A 117 5.32 -2.17 26.45
N SER A 118 5.83 -3.39 26.63
CA SER A 118 7.23 -3.57 27.01
C SER A 118 8.16 -3.14 25.88
N GLU A 119 9.39 -2.77 26.23
CA GLU A 119 10.44 -2.43 25.26
C GLU A 119 10.66 -3.57 24.25
N GLU A 120 10.57 -4.83 24.70
CA GLU A 120 10.70 -6.01 23.82
C GLU A 120 9.57 -6.08 22.79
N MET A 121 8.31 -5.84 23.20
CA MET A 121 7.16 -5.82 22.27
C MET A 121 7.30 -4.71 21.23
N ILE A 122 7.70 -3.51 21.66
CA ILE A 122 7.95 -2.37 20.76
C ILE A 122 9.11 -2.67 19.81
N ALA A 123 10.21 -3.25 20.29
CA ALA A 123 11.36 -3.59 19.48
C ALA A 123 11.02 -4.62 18.40
N LYS A 124 10.19 -5.63 18.72
CA LYS A 124 9.71 -6.61 17.73
C LYS A 124 8.88 -5.93 16.62
N SER A 125 7.97 -5.04 16.96
CA SER A 125 7.16 -4.29 16.00
C SER A 125 8.03 -3.41 15.12
N LYS A 126 8.94 -2.63 15.70
CA LYS A 126 9.91 -1.80 14.96
C LYS A 126 10.84 -2.63 14.06
N ALA A 127 11.23 -3.83 14.48
CA ALA A 127 12.06 -4.72 13.66
C ALA A 127 11.33 -5.18 12.39
N LYS A 128 10.03 -5.56 12.49
CA LYS A 128 9.18 -5.91 11.34
C LYS A 128 8.97 -4.72 10.40
N HIS A 129 8.69 -3.53 10.95
CA HIS A 129 8.59 -2.30 10.19
C HIS A 129 9.87 -2.03 9.39
N ALA A 130 11.04 -2.07 10.04
CA ALA A 130 12.33 -1.87 9.40
C ALA A 130 12.62 -2.95 8.32
N GLN A 131 12.23 -4.20 8.59
CA GLN A 131 12.36 -5.31 7.63
C GLN A 131 11.58 -5.03 6.34
N PHE A 132 10.33 -4.58 6.45
CA PHE A 132 9.51 -4.20 5.29
C PHE A 132 10.21 -3.15 4.43
N TYR A 133 10.72 -2.08 5.04
CA TYR A 133 11.37 -0.99 4.32
C TYR A 133 12.73 -1.36 3.71
N ARG A 134 13.44 -2.34 4.26
CA ARG A 134 14.64 -2.89 3.60
C ARG A 134 14.28 -3.68 2.33
N ILE A 135 13.14 -4.37 2.32
CA ILE A 135 12.63 -5.04 1.12
C ILE A 135 12.16 -4.03 0.08
N VAL A 136 11.44 -2.96 0.48
CA VAL A 136 11.07 -1.85 -0.41
C VAL A 136 12.34 -1.27 -1.07
N ALA A 137 13.36 -0.96 -0.27
CA ALA A 137 14.63 -0.43 -0.79
C ALA A 137 15.25 -1.37 -1.82
N ALA A 138 15.36 -2.67 -1.50
CA ALA A 138 15.97 -3.65 -2.39
C ALA A 138 15.21 -3.77 -3.73
N VAL A 139 13.86 -3.74 -3.71
CA VAL A 139 13.07 -3.78 -4.96
C VAL A 139 13.26 -2.49 -5.75
N VAL A 140 13.11 -1.33 -5.11
CA VAL A 140 13.23 -0.02 -5.76
C VAL A 140 14.63 0.16 -6.37
N GLU A 141 15.69 -0.17 -5.62
CA GLU A 141 17.08 -0.10 -6.11
C GLU A 141 17.29 -0.99 -7.32
N ALA A 142 16.76 -2.22 -7.29
CA ALA A 142 16.81 -3.12 -8.43
C ALA A 142 16.11 -2.55 -9.67
N LEU A 143 14.94 -1.92 -9.50
CA LEU A 143 14.21 -1.31 -10.61
C LEU A 143 14.90 -0.06 -11.16
N VAL A 144 15.45 0.77 -10.28
CA VAL A 144 16.22 1.96 -10.69
C VAL A 144 17.51 1.56 -11.41
N GLU A 145 18.20 0.51 -10.95
CA GLU A 145 19.39 -0.01 -11.61
C GLU A 145 19.08 -0.52 -13.03
N ASP A 146 17.99 -1.26 -13.19
CA ASP A 146 17.64 -1.87 -14.48
C ASP A 146 17.00 -0.88 -15.47
N PHE A 147 16.24 0.10 -14.98
CA PHE A 147 15.38 0.95 -15.81
C PHE A 147 15.65 2.45 -15.68
N GLY A 148 16.55 2.88 -14.78
CA GLY A 148 16.87 4.29 -14.54
C GLY A 148 15.84 5.03 -13.67
N GLN A 149 14.55 4.69 -13.77
CA GLN A 149 13.46 5.26 -12.96
C GLN A 149 12.31 4.25 -12.81
N CYS A 150 11.47 4.42 -11.79
CA CYS A 150 10.31 3.57 -11.60
C CYS A 150 9.12 4.27 -10.93
N VAL A 151 7.94 3.65 -11.06
CA VAL A 151 6.70 4.05 -10.38
C VAL A 151 6.33 3.04 -9.31
N VAL A 152 5.91 3.53 -8.14
CA VAL A 152 5.35 2.74 -7.04
C VAL A 152 3.88 3.12 -6.87
N TYR A 153 2.98 2.18 -7.14
CA TYR A 153 1.56 2.34 -6.84
C TYR A 153 1.32 1.96 -5.37
N ASP A 154 1.10 2.95 -4.53
CA ASP A 154 0.86 2.78 -3.09
C ASP A 154 -0.65 2.81 -2.84
N ASN A 155 -1.23 1.64 -2.57
CA ASN A 155 -2.68 1.44 -2.60
C ASN A 155 -3.25 1.36 -1.20
N HIS A 156 -4.19 2.26 -0.94
CA HIS A 156 -4.92 2.41 0.32
C HIS A 156 -6.42 2.46 0.09
N SER A 157 -7.17 2.48 1.19
CA SER A 157 -8.59 2.80 1.18
C SER A 157 -8.98 3.68 2.36
N TYR A 158 -10.05 4.42 2.23
CA TYR A 158 -10.49 5.32 3.29
C TYR A 158 -11.96 5.20 3.67
N ASN A 159 -12.22 5.41 4.96
CA ASN A 159 -13.55 5.46 5.53
C ASN A 159 -14.18 6.83 5.22
N PHE A 160 -15.30 6.84 4.52
CA PHE A 160 -15.93 8.07 4.07
C PHE A 160 -17.09 8.54 4.96
N LYS A 161 -17.75 7.63 5.69
CA LYS A 161 -18.92 7.96 6.55
C LYS A 161 -18.57 8.89 7.71
N ARG A 162 -17.27 8.98 8.07
CA ARG A 162 -16.80 9.91 9.12
C ARG A 162 -16.69 11.36 8.66
N HIS A 163 -16.72 11.62 7.35
CA HIS A 163 -16.61 12.94 6.78
C HIS A 163 -17.98 13.60 6.64
N GLU A 164 -18.08 14.90 6.94
CA GLU A 164 -19.31 15.66 6.76
C GLU A 164 -19.64 15.93 5.28
N ARG A 165 -18.60 16.02 4.44
CA ARG A 165 -18.72 16.18 2.99
C ARG A 165 -19.34 14.93 2.35
N LYS A 166 -20.26 15.15 1.39
CA LYS A 166 -20.91 14.05 0.63
C LYS A 166 -20.24 13.83 -0.74
N ASP A 167 -19.61 14.85 -1.29
CA ASP A 167 -18.95 14.89 -2.61
C ASP A 167 -17.51 14.37 -2.59
N LEU A 168 -17.20 13.43 -1.73
CA LEU A 168 -15.88 12.83 -1.61
C LEU A 168 -15.54 12.00 -2.85
N PRO A 169 -14.33 12.13 -3.43
CA PRO A 169 -13.94 11.38 -4.61
C PRO A 169 -13.92 9.87 -4.31
N VAL A 170 -14.28 9.06 -5.31
CA VAL A 170 -14.18 7.59 -5.20
C VAL A 170 -12.72 7.19 -5.12
N ILE A 171 -11.84 7.88 -5.84
CA ILE A 171 -10.39 7.69 -5.78
C ILE A 171 -9.72 9.05 -5.50
N ASN A 172 -8.85 9.10 -4.50
CA ASN A 172 -8.00 10.26 -4.24
C ASN A 172 -6.53 9.88 -4.49
N VAL A 173 -5.80 10.72 -5.18
CA VAL A 173 -4.34 10.56 -5.38
C VAL A 173 -3.61 11.66 -4.62
N GLY A 174 -2.72 11.28 -3.72
CA GLY A 174 -1.91 12.21 -2.94
C GLY A 174 -0.54 12.41 -3.59
N THR A 175 -0.17 13.66 -3.90
CA THR A 175 1.05 13.99 -4.66
C THR A 175 1.93 15.06 -4.03
N THR A 176 1.58 15.61 -2.86
CA THR A 176 2.32 16.75 -2.28
C THR A 176 3.76 16.44 -1.87
N SER A 177 4.12 15.18 -1.72
CA SER A 177 5.50 14.75 -1.46
C SER A 177 6.34 14.57 -2.72
N VAL A 178 5.72 14.60 -3.92
CA VAL A 178 6.41 14.45 -5.20
C VAL A 178 7.22 15.70 -5.51
N LYS A 179 8.46 15.51 -5.92
CA LYS A 179 9.38 16.58 -6.32
C LYS A 179 9.73 16.45 -7.80
N GLY A 180 9.71 17.58 -8.49
CA GLY A 180 10.10 17.66 -9.90
C GLY A 180 8.95 17.59 -10.88
N GLU A 181 8.95 18.54 -11.83
CA GLU A 181 7.92 18.71 -12.87
C GLU A 181 7.90 17.53 -13.88
N GLN A 182 8.98 16.75 -13.97
CA GLN A 182 9.06 15.58 -14.85
C GLN A 182 8.01 14.51 -14.55
N TRP A 183 7.48 14.48 -13.34
CA TRP A 183 6.46 13.51 -12.90
C TRP A 183 5.03 13.93 -13.27
N ARG A 184 4.80 15.22 -13.57
CA ARG A 184 3.45 15.74 -13.84
C ARG A 184 2.71 14.97 -14.94
N PRO A 185 3.31 14.68 -16.12
CA PRO A 185 2.61 13.92 -17.16
C PRO A 185 2.18 12.50 -16.73
N ILE A 186 2.98 11.86 -15.85
CA ILE A 186 2.67 10.52 -15.34
C ILE A 186 1.53 10.59 -14.33
N ILE A 187 1.53 11.60 -13.45
CA ILE A 187 0.44 11.85 -12.50
C ILE A 187 -0.87 12.17 -13.23
N ASP A 188 -0.81 13.04 -14.26
CA ASP A 188 -1.99 13.40 -15.07
C ASP A 188 -2.57 12.19 -15.80
N SER A 189 -1.69 11.35 -16.37
CA SER A 189 -2.10 10.09 -17.02
C SER A 189 -2.76 9.14 -16.00
N TRP A 190 -2.21 9.02 -14.80
CA TRP A 190 -2.78 8.19 -13.74
C TRP A 190 -4.17 8.68 -13.31
N LEU A 191 -4.32 9.98 -13.05
CA LEU A 191 -5.61 10.58 -12.72
C LEU A 191 -6.65 10.37 -13.83
N SER A 192 -6.24 10.52 -15.09
CA SER A 192 -7.11 10.29 -16.25
C SER A 192 -7.53 8.80 -16.34
N ALA A 193 -6.61 7.87 -16.12
CA ALA A 193 -6.89 6.44 -16.13
C ALA A 193 -7.89 6.08 -15.02
N LEU A 194 -7.69 6.59 -13.80
CA LEU A 194 -8.60 6.37 -12.68
C LEU A 194 -10.00 6.97 -12.93
N GLN A 195 -10.07 8.19 -13.48
CA GLN A 195 -11.34 8.84 -13.82
C GLN A 195 -12.12 8.05 -14.89
N SER A 196 -11.42 7.31 -15.75
CA SER A 196 -12.01 6.51 -16.83
C SER A 196 -12.47 5.12 -16.39
N MET A 197 -12.24 4.72 -15.15
CA MET A 197 -12.67 3.43 -14.63
C MET A 197 -14.20 3.30 -14.67
N SER A 198 -14.68 2.14 -15.13
CA SER A 198 -16.10 1.79 -15.11
C SER A 198 -16.32 0.67 -14.09
N VAL A 199 -16.87 1.01 -12.94
CA VAL A 199 -17.14 0.09 -11.83
C VAL A 199 -18.66 -0.08 -11.68
N ASP A 200 -19.10 -1.33 -11.63
CA ASP A 200 -20.54 -1.64 -11.52
C ASP A 200 -21.16 -0.99 -10.28
N GLY A 201 -22.25 -0.25 -10.49
CA GLY A 201 -23.01 0.41 -9.42
C GLY A 201 -22.36 1.69 -8.85
N ILE A 202 -21.18 2.11 -9.35
CA ILE A 202 -20.47 3.29 -8.85
C ILE A 202 -20.12 4.24 -9.99
N GLU A 203 -20.49 5.51 -9.84
CA GLU A 203 -19.95 6.60 -10.65
C GLU A 203 -18.55 6.96 -10.09
N VAL A 204 -17.49 6.61 -10.83
CA VAL A 204 -16.11 6.83 -10.39
C VAL A 204 -15.74 8.29 -10.58
N THR A 205 -15.23 8.91 -9.52
CA THR A 205 -14.62 10.24 -9.53
C THR A 205 -13.20 10.14 -8.98
N ALA A 206 -12.22 10.73 -9.66
CA ALA A 206 -10.85 10.80 -9.21
C ALA A 206 -10.45 12.26 -8.91
N ALA A 207 -9.77 12.49 -7.80
CA ALA A 207 -9.28 13.82 -7.42
C ALA A 207 -7.84 13.74 -6.91
N GLU A 208 -7.10 14.82 -7.14
CA GLU A 208 -5.75 15.00 -6.63
C GLU A 208 -5.76 15.86 -5.37
N ASN A 209 -5.13 15.35 -4.28
CA ASN A 209 -4.93 16.10 -3.03
C ASN A 209 -6.23 16.68 -2.42
N ASP A 210 -7.35 15.97 -2.54
CA ASP A 210 -8.63 16.44 -1.99
C ASP A 210 -8.76 16.11 -0.47
N ILE A 211 -8.53 14.85 -0.08
CA ILE A 211 -8.64 14.38 1.31
C ILE A 211 -7.28 13.97 1.83
N PHE A 212 -6.53 13.23 1.03
CA PHE A 212 -5.20 12.72 1.35
C PHE A 212 -4.17 13.32 0.41
N TYR A 213 -3.05 13.75 0.99
CA TYR A 213 -2.05 14.57 0.34
C TYR A 213 -0.79 13.82 -0.06
N GLY A 214 -0.72 12.48 0.13
CA GLY A 214 0.46 11.68 -0.21
C GLY A 214 1.66 11.95 0.71
N LYS A 215 1.41 12.17 2.00
CA LYS A 215 2.44 12.41 3.02
C LYS A 215 2.77 11.15 3.84
N GLY A 216 2.34 9.99 3.37
CA GLY A 216 2.60 8.72 4.01
C GLY A 216 4.07 8.32 3.98
N ARG A 217 4.42 7.36 4.83
CA ARG A 217 5.81 6.91 4.99
C ARG A 217 6.39 6.32 3.72
N LEU A 218 5.63 5.53 2.94
CA LEU A 218 6.16 4.90 1.73
C LEU A 218 6.59 5.96 0.70
N ALA A 219 5.75 6.97 0.47
CA ALA A 219 6.09 8.10 -0.38
C ALA A 219 7.27 8.89 0.17
N GLY A 220 7.26 9.23 1.46
CA GLY A 220 8.36 9.95 2.12
C GLY A 220 9.67 9.18 2.08
N PHE A 221 9.64 7.86 2.29
CA PHE A 221 10.81 6.99 2.21
C PHE A 221 11.44 6.98 0.83
N CYS A 222 10.64 6.79 -0.22
CA CYS A 222 11.12 6.79 -1.60
C CYS A 222 11.61 8.18 -2.04
N HIS A 223 10.77 9.22 -1.90
CA HIS A 223 11.10 10.56 -2.37
C HIS A 223 12.23 11.27 -1.60
N SER A 224 12.60 10.77 -0.41
CA SER A 224 13.76 11.30 0.33
C SER A 224 15.09 10.66 -0.07
N ARG A 225 15.04 9.49 -0.74
CA ARG A 225 16.22 8.69 -1.10
C ARG A 225 16.50 8.64 -2.58
N TYR A 226 15.46 8.78 -3.41
CA TYR A 226 15.54 8.54 -4.84
C TYR A 226 14.83 9.65 -5.61
N ASP A 227 15.56 10.41 -6.41
CA ASP A 227 14.98 11.48 -7.27
C ASP A 227 14.28 10.90 -8.51
N ASN A 228 14.52 9.63 -8.81
CA ASN A 228 14.03 8.91 -9.97
C ASN A 228 12.96 7.85 -9.63
N VAL A 229 12.26 8.02 -8.52
CA VAL A 229 11.15 7.18 -8.09
C VAL A 229 9.92 8.05 -7.86
N LEU A 230 8.82 7.70 -8.52
CA LEU A 230 7.51 8.30 -8.29
C LEU A 230 6.65 7.37 -7.45
N VAL A 231 6.11 7.84 -6.34
CA VAL A 231 5.08 7.12 -5.57
C VAL A 231 3.73 7.77 -5.83
N LEU A 232 2.78 6.97 -6.33
CA LEU A 232 1.39 7.34 -6.56
C LEU A 232 0.54 6.82 -5.38
N ALA A 233 0.46 7.61 -4.31
CA ALA A 233 -0.33 7.28 -3.13
C ALA A 233 -1.82 7.42 -3.48
N THR A 234 -2.50 6.28 -3.61
CA THR A 234 -3.87 6.19 -4.12
C THR A 234 -4.80 5.62 -3.05
N GLU A 235 -5.86 6.36 -2.75
CA GLU A 235 -6.84 6.06 -1.71
C GLU A 235 -8.20 5.76 -2.34
N ALA A 236 -8.67 4.53 -2.26
CA ALA A 236 -10.00 4.14 -2.71
C ALA A 236 -11.02 4.35 -1.59
N LYS A 237 -12.11 5.09 -1.88
CA LYS A 237 -13.27 5.19 -0.98
C LYS A 237 -13.86 3.81 -0.74
N LYS A 238 -14.11 3.43 0.53
CA LYS A 238 -14.65 2.09 0.89
C LYS A 238 -16.10 1.88 0.45
N VAL A 239 -16.42 2.20 -0.81
CA VAL A 239 -17.73 1.94 -1.44
C VAL A 239 -17.95 0.45 -1.74
N PHE A 240 -16.90 -0.34 -1.72
CA PHE A 240 -16.87 -1.77 -1.99
C PHE A 240 -17.20 -2.64 -0.76
N MET A 241 -17.49 -2.01 0.37
CA MET A 241 -17.83 -2.68 1.62
C MET A 241 -18.66 -1.77 2.54
N ASP A 242 -19.39 -2.34 3.47
CA ASP A 242 -19.90 -1.58 4.60
C ASP A 242 -18.79 -1.36 5.63
N GLU A 243 -18.42 -0.11 5.85
CA GLU A 243 -17.31 0.26 6.74
C GLU A 243 -17.49 -0.21 8.19
N LEU A 244 -18.76 -0.27 8.68
CA LEU A 244 -19.05 -0.55 10.08
C LEU A 244 -19.08 -2.05 10.37
N THR A 245 -19.57 -2.84 9.42
CA THR A 245 -19.71 -4.29 9.56
C THR A 245 -18.54 -5.06 8.94
N GLY A 246 -17.80 -4.43 8.04
CA GLY A 246 -16.74 -5.07 7.26
C GLY A 246 -17.26 -5.96 6.14
N GLN A 247 -18.59 -5.99 5.91
CA GLN A 247 -19.18 -6.84 4.88
C GLN A 247 -18.89 -6.28 3.49
N ALA A 248 -18.27 -7.10 2.65
CA ALA A 248 -18.00 -6.77 1.26
C ALA A 248 -19.31 -6.62 0.46
N ASP A 249 -19.33 -5.65 -0.46
CA ASP A 249 -20.39 -5.53 -1.46
C ASP A 249 -20.16 -6.55 -2.57
N ALA A 250 -21.13 -7.41 -2.82
CA ALA A 250 -21.01 -8.54 -3.75
C ALA A 250 -20.93 -8.13 -5.24
N VAL A 251 -21.28 -6.90 -5.57
CA VAL A 251 -21.23 -6.36 -6.94
C VAL A 251 -20.02 -5.43 -7.12
N VAL A 252 -19.91 -4.44 -6.23
CA VAL A 252 -18.89 -3.40 -6.35
C VAL A 252 -17.49 -3.95 -6.13
N LEU A 253 -17.27 -4.82 -5.12
CA LEU A 253 -15.93 -5.32 -4.81
C LEU A 253 -15.30 -6.09 -5.98
N PRO A 254 -15.91 -7.13 -6.56
CA PRO A 254 -15.28 -7.85 -7.68
C PRO A 254 -15.12 -6.99 -8.92
N SER A 255 -16.06 -6.06 -9.20
CA SER A 255 -15.92 -5.11 -10.31
C SER A 255 -14.73 -4.16 -10.09
N LEU A 256 -14.60 -3.56 -8.91
CA LEU A 256 -13.48 -2.68 -8.58
C LEU A 256 -12.14 -3.43 -8.60
N GLN A 257 -12.08 -4.65 -8.06
CA GLN A 257 -10.87 -5.49 -8.12
C GLN A 257 -10.40 -5.72 -9.55
N GLN A 258 -11.31 -6.08 -10.46
CA GLN A 258 -10.96 -6.33 -11.85
C GLN A 258 -10.51 -5.04 -12.53
N VAL A 259 -11.33 -3.99 -12.47
CA VAL A 259 -11.09 -2.73 -13.17
C VAL A 259 -9.83 -2.04 -12.66
N TYR A 260 -9.60 -2.02 -11.35
CA TYR A 260 -8.40 -1.40 -10.78
C TYR A 260 -7.11 -2.15 -11.18
N ASN A 261 -7.12 -3.50 -11.14
CA ASN A 261 -6.00 -4.30 -11.64
C ASN A 261 -5.68 -3.97 -13.11
N ASP A 262 -6.70 -3.90 -13.95
CA ASP A 262 -6.54 -3.61 -15.37
C ASP A 262 -6.01 -2.17 -15.57
N THR A 263 -6.55 -1.19 -14.85
CA THR A 263 -6.11 0.22 -14.89
C THR A 263 -4.63 0.37 -14.51
N VAL A 264 -4.16 -0.30 -13.45
CA VAL A 264 -2.74 -0.29 -13.06
C VAL A 264 -1.88 -0.92 -14.15
N ALA A 265 -2.31 -2.04 -14.74
CA ALA A 265 -1.56 -2.73 -15.79
C ALA A 265 -1.46 -1.88 -17.06
N GLU A 266 -2.56 -1.26 -17.49
CA GLU A 266 -2.62 -0.38 -18.66
C GLU A 266 -1.77 0.88 -18.45
N HIS A 267 -1.85 1.51 -17.29
CA HIS A 267 -1.03 2.68 -16.96
C HIS A 267 0.46 2.32 -16.86
N THR A 268 0.80 1.16 -16.31
CA THR A 268 2.17 0.64 -16.31
C THR A 268 2.69 0.44 -17.74
N GLN A 269 1.88 -0.12 -18.64
CA GLN A 269 2.27 -0.29 -20.04
C GLN A 269 2.41 1.05 -20.76
N TRP A 270 1.51 2.01 -20.51
CA TRP A 270 1.61 3.37 -20.99
C TRP A 270 2.92 4.04 -20.52
N TYR A 271 3.28 3.89 -19.23
CA TYR A 271 4.52 4.40 -18.67
C TYR A 271 5.75 3.80 -19.35
N ILE A 272 5.79 2.49 -19.57
CA ILE A 272 6.86 1.80 -20.26
C ILE A 272 7.01 2.34 -21.69
N ASN A 273 5.91 2.46 -22.41
CA ASN A 273 5.91 2.89 -23.81
C ASN A 273 6.41 4.34 -23.99
N ASN A 274 6.16 5.22 -23.03
CA ASN A 274 6.52 6.62 -23.13
C ASN A 274 7.89 6.97 -22.52
N TYR A 275 8.42 6.15 -21.61
CA TYR A 275 9.61 6.50 -20.84
C TYR A 275 10.73 5.44 -20.89
N HIS A 276 10.48 4.23 -21.43
CA HIS A 276 11.47 3.14 -21.44
C HIS A 276 11.65 2.43 -22.78
N ASN A 277 10.94 2.84 -23.85
CA ASN A 277 11.05 2.26 -25.19
C ASN A 277 11.87 3.13 -26.18
N ASN A 278 12.79 4.00 -25.68
CA ASN A 278 13.69 4.79 -26.52
C ASN A 278 15.09 4.19 -26.56
#